data_440fdee87e488dd211f7126563e288b4
#
_entry.id   440fdee87e488dd211f7126563e288b4
#
_cell.length_a   1.000
_cell.length_b   1.000
_cell.length_c   1.000
_cell.angle_alpha   90.00
_cell.angle_beta   90.00
_cell.angle_gamma   90.00
#
_symmetry.space_group_name_H-M   'P 1'
#
loop_
_entity.id
_entity.type
_entity.pdbx_description
1 polymer ?
#
loop_
_entity_poly.entity_id
_entity_poly.type
_entity_poly.pdbx_seq_one_letter_code
_entity_poly.pdbx_strand_id
1 'polypeptide(L)'
;MKPVKEAETVGKEIRAVHPMQKFLLLDVLRDKESRLVIYWVLAVLVLGTLVYHWFEGWSYLDALYFCVISLATIGYGDLTPTTPEAKIFTIIYVINGIAILLALFDRVRAVRPNWTGDQAVVEKHDE
;
A
#
# COMPACT_ATOMS: atom_id res chain seq x y z
N MET A 1 -21.71 -39.64 -8.89
CA MET A 1 -22.23 -38.98 -7.70
C MET A 1 -21.21 -38.09 -6.96
N LYS A 2 -20.03 -37.82 -7.58
CA LYS A 2 -19.00 -36.95 -7.01
C LYS A 2 -19.10 -35.44 -7.35
N PRO A 3 -19.80 -34.95 -8.39
CA PRO A 3 -19.72 -33.53 -8.78
C PRO A 3 -20.47 -32.57 -7.84
N VAL A 4 -21.45 -33.04 -7.07
CA VAL A 4 -22.23 -32.14 -6.19
C VAL A 4 -21.46 -31.73 -4.93
N LYS A 5 -20.60 -32.61 -4.40
CA LYS A 5 -19.76 -32.29 -3.23
C LYS A 5 -18.60 -31.30 -3.58
N GLU A 6 -18.06 -31.41 -4.79
CA GLU A 6 -17.01 -30.46 -5.26
C GLU A 6 -17.58 -29.06 -5.49
N ALA A 7 -18.78 -28.94 -6.05
CA ALA A 7 -19.43 -27.65 -6.23
C ALA A 7 -19.79 -26.97 -4.89
N GLU A 8 -20.13 -27.75 -3.87
CA GLU A 8 -20.44 -27.24 -2.54
C GLU A 8 -19.20 -26.78 -1.78
N THR A 9 -18.06 -27.48 -1.94
CA THR A 9 -16.77 -27.06 -1.38
C THR A 9 -16.22 -25.81 -2.06
N VAL A 10 -16.26 -25.73 -3.38
CA VAL A 10 -15.87 -24.53 -4.13
C VAL A 10 -16.75 -23.33 -3.78
N GLY A 11 -18.05 -23.54 -3.61
CA GLY A 11 -18.97 -22.48 -3.17
C GLY A 11 -18.71 -21.99 -1.76
N LYS A 12 -18.23 -22.83 -0.85
CA LYS A 12 -17.80 -22.45 0.51
C LYS A 12 -16.48 -21.68 0.49
N GLU A 13 -15.54 -22.07 -0.36
CA GLU A 13 -14.25 -21.37 -0.50
C GLU A 13 -14.43 -19.98 -1.09
N ILE A 14 -15.26 -19.81 -2.12
CA ILE A 14 -15.56 -18.50 -2.72
C ILE A 14 -16.25 -17.56 -1.72
N ARG A 15 -17.10 -18.08 -0.84
CA ARG A 15 -17.73 -17.28 0.23
C ARG A 15 -16.78 -16.89 1.34
N ALA A 16 -15.72 -17.67 1.58
CA ALA A 16 -14.72 -17.37 2.61
C ALA A 16 -13.74 -16.25 2.20
N VAL A 17 -13.57 -16.00 0.89
CA VAL A 17 -12.63 -14.99 0.39
C VAL A 17 -13.15 -13.55 0.60
N HIS A 18 -14.45 -13.31 0.56
CA HIS A 18 -15.04 -11.97 0.71
C HIS A 18 -14.91 -11.33 2.12
N PRO A 19 -15.01 -12.04 3.24
CA PRO A 19 -14.81 -11.43 4.54
C PRO A 19 -13.33 -11.15 4.85
N MET A 20 -12.38 -11.90 4.28
CA MET A 20 -10.94 -11.74 4.56
C MET A 20 -10.36 -10.41 4.10
N GLN A 21 -10.85 -9.83 2.99
CA GLN A 21 -10.36 -8.53 2.50
C GLN A 21 -10.74 -7.37 3.44
N LYS A 22 -11.89 -7.43 4.08
CA LYS A 22 -12.33 -6.40 5.05
C LYS A 22 -11.58 -6.50 6.37
N PHE A 23 -11.20 -7.72 6.78
CA PHE A 23 -10.40 -7.94 7.98
C PHE A 23 -8.96 -7.46 7.82
N LEU A 24 -8.33 -7.65 6.65
CA LEU A 24 -6.95 -7.22 6.40
C LEU A 24 -6.78 -5.70 6.53
N LEU A 25 -7.71 -4.91 6.01
CA LEU A 25 -7.67 -3.45 6.13
C LEU A 25 -7.88 -3.00 7.58
N LEU A 26 -8.78 -3.66 8.32
CA LEU A 26 -9.04 -3.36 9.72
C LEU A 26 -7.89 -3.81 10.63
N ASP A 27 -7.25 -4.93 10.35
CA ASP A 27 -6.09 -5.42 11.11
C ASP A 27 -4.86 -4.53 10.89
N VAL A 28 -4.61 -4.06 9.67
CA VAL A 28 -3.56 -3.08 9.38
C VAL A 28 -3.82 -1.76 10.12
N LEU A 29 -5.07 -1.33 10.21
CA LEU A 29 -5.43 -0.11 10.96
C LEU A 29 -5.40 -0.31 12.49
N ARG A 30 -5.48 -1.54 12.97
CA ARG A 30 -5.54 -1.86 14.40
C ARG A 30 -4.17 -2.11 15.01
N ASP A 31 -3.19 -2.47 14.21
CA ASP A 31 -1.83 -2.72 14.65
C ASP A 31 -1.08 -1.40 14.91
N LYS A 32 -0.51 -1.25 16.10
CA LYS A 32 0.18 0.00 16.54
C LYS A 32 1.32 0.39 15.61
N GLU A 33 2.05 -0.58 15.06
CA GLU A 33 3.17 -0.33 14.18
C GLU A 33 2.70 0.10 12.77
N SER A 34 1.61 -0.47 12.28
CA SER A 34 1.01 -0.09 11.00
C SER A 34 0.43 1.34 11.05
N ARG A 35 -0.11 1.76 12.18
CA ARG A 35 -0.58 3.13 12.39
C ARG A 35 0.54 4.16 12.27
N LEU A 36 1.72 3.86 12.78
CA LEU A 36 2.89 4.73 12.64
C LEU A 36 3.25 4.97 11.17
N VAL A 37 3.27 3.94 10.34
CA VAL A 37 3.55 4.06 8.90
C VAL A 37 2.50 4.92 8.21
N ILE A 38 1.21 4.73 8.55
CA ILE A 38 0.12 5.54 7.99
C ILE A 38 0.27 7.01 8.38
N TYR A 39 0.58 7.31 9.63
CA TYR A 39 0.84 8.69 10.07
C TYR A 39 2.04 9.31 9.35
N TRP A 40 3.10 8.55 9.11
CA TRP A 40 4.25 8.99 8.33
C TRP A 40 3.88 9.29 6.88
N VAL A 41 3.11 8.44 6.23
CA VAL A 41 2.62 8.67 4.86
C VAL A 41 1.79 9.95 4.81
N LEU A 42 0.86 10.13 5.72
CA LEU A 42 0.03 11.34 5.79
C LEU A 42 0.88 12.59 6.04
N ALA A 43 1.84 12.52 6.97
CA ALA A 43 2.73 13.63 7.27
C ALA A 43 3.57 14.03 6.05
N VAL A 44 4.11 13.07 5.31
CA VAL A 44 4.88 13.32 4.09
C VAL A 44 4.00 13.92 2.98
N LEU A 45 2.76 13.47 2.82
CA LEU A 45 1.82 14.04 1.86
C LEU A 45 1.46 15.49 2.23
N VAL A 46 1.17 15.76 3.49
CA VAL A 46 0.87 17.14 3.94
C VAL A 46 2.09 18.04 3.77
N LEU A 47 3.27 17.60 4.19
CA LEU A 47 4.51 18.36 4.03
C LEU A 47 4.79 18.66 2.56
N GLY A 48 4.72 17.68 1.69
CA GLY A 48 4.92 17.86 0.25
C GLY A 48 3.91 18.84 -0.34
N THR A 49 2.63 18.70 0.00
CA THR A 49 1.57 19.60 -0.46
C THR A 49 1.86 21.05 -0.09
N LEU A 50 2.27 21.31 1.14
CA LEU A 50 2.60 22.66 1.61
C LEU A 50 3.83 23.21 0.88
N VAL A 51 4.88 22.42 0.73
CA VAL A 51 6.12 22.85 0.09
C VAL A 51 5.88 23.19 -1.38
N TYR A 52 5.21 22.34 -2.15
CA TYR A 52 4.92 22.62 -3.56
C TYR A 52 3.93 23.78 -3.73
N HIS A 53 2.96 23.92 -2.85
CA HIS A 53 2.09 25.10 -2.85
C HIS A 53 2.90 26.40 -2.72
N TRP A 54 3.90 26.41 -1.82
CA TRP A 54 4.70 27.59 -1.55
C TRP A 54 5.75 27.88 -2.64
N PHE A 55 6.45 26.86 -3.15
CA PHE A 55 7.52 27.06 -4.12
C PHE A 55 7.03 27.19 -5.56
N GLU A 56 6.00 26.43 -5.94
CA GLU A 56 5.49 26.41 -7.31
C GLU A 56 4.21 27.26 -7.47
N GLY A 57 3.58 27.69 -6.37
CA GLY A 57 2.33 28.44 -6.42
C GLY A 57 1.14 27.59 -6.85
N TRP A 58 1.25 26.26 -6.82
CA TRP A 58 0.17 25.37 -7.21
C TRP A 58 -0.99 25.41 -6.22
N SER A 59 -2.20 25.09 -6.68
CA SER A 59 -3.31 24.86 -5.77
C SER A 59 -2.99 23.73 -4.79
N TYR A 60 -3.62 23.72 -3.63
CA TYR A 60 -3.44 22.61 -2.66
C TYR A 60 -3.81 21.27 -3.27
N LEU A 61 -4.81 21.24 -4.15
CA LEU A 61 -5.24 20.03 -4.83
C LEU A 61 -4.17 19.54 -5.83
N ASP A 62 -3.62 20.44 -6.65
CA ASP A 62 -2.58 20.10 -7.63
C ASP A 62 -1.30 19.65 -6.94
N ALA A 63 -0.91 20.31 -5.85
CA ALA A 63 0.25 19.94 -5.05
C ALA A 63 0.07 18.56 -4.39
N LEU A 64 -1.10 18.28 -3.82
CA LEU A 64 -1.44 16.98 -3.26
C LEU A 64 -1.46 15.89 -4.33
N TYR A 65 -2.10 16.18 -5.47
CA TYR A 65 -2.13 15.28 -6.62
C TYR A 65 -0.72 14.90 -7.07
N PHE A 66 0.15 15.91 -7.26
CA PHE A 66 1.55 15.67 -7.61
C PHE A 66 2.28 14.80 -6.59
N CYS A 67 2.09 15.05 -5.29
CA CYS A 67 2.68 14.24 -4.23
C CYS A 67 2.24 12.78 -4.33
N VAL A 68 0.94 12.53 -4.51
CA VAL A 68 0.39 11.18 -4.61
C VAL A 68 0.93 10.44 -5.82
N ILE A 69 0.88 11.04 -7.01
CA ILE A 69 1.34 10.37 -8.24
C ILE A 69 2.86 10.15 -8.26
N SER A 70 3.63 11.03 -7.60
CA SER A 70 5.08 10.90 -7.48
C SER A 70 5.46 9.80 -6.49
N LEU A 71 4.85 9.76 -5.31
CA LEU A 71 5.07 8.70 -4.31
C LEU A 71 4.56 7.33 -4.79
N ALA A 72 3.46 7.29 -5.53
CA ALA A 72 2.97 6.07 -6.16
C ALA A 72 3.81 5.63 -7.38
N THR A 73 4.87 6.38 -7.73
CA THR A 73 5.74 6.12 -8.89
C THR A 73 5.02 6.13 -10.24
N ILE A 74 3.85 6.78 -10.32
CA ILE A 74 3.07 6.91 -11.56
C ILE A 74 3.69 7.97 -12.46
N GLY A 75 3.89 9.20 -11.94
CA GLY A 75 4.60 10.29 -12.60
C GLY A 75 4.07 10.64 -13.99
N TYR A 76 2.82 11.07 -14.12
CA TYR A 76 2.25 11.42 -15.43
C TYR A 76 3.00 12.54 -16.17
N GLY A 77 3.73 13.41 -15.45
CA GLY A 77 4.50 14.48 -16.04
C GLY A 77 3.68 15.69 -16.48
N ASP A 78 2.43 15.74 -16.12
CA ASP A 78 1.50 16.87 -16.33
C ASP A 78 1.82 18.06 -15.40
N LEU A 79 2.30 17.79 -14.20
CA LEU A 79 2.85 18.75 -13.26
C LEU A 79 4.32 18.40 -12.99
N THR A 80 5.20 19.39 -13.15
CA THR A 80 6.63 19.22 -12.91
C THR A 80 7.18 20.44 -12.18
N PRO A 81 8.02 20.26 -11.15
CA PRO A 81 8.66 21.37 -10.46
C PRO A 81 9.51 22.21 -11.42
N THR A 82 9.33 23.53 -11.38
CA THR A 82 10.04 24.47 -12.24
C THR A 82 11.15 25.18 -11.50
N THR A 83 10.94 25.49 -10.21
CA THR A 83 11.90 26.19 -9.38
C THR A 83 13.06 25.28 -8.94
N PRO A 84 14.29 25.79 -8.83
CA PRO A 84 15.45 25.01 -8.36
C PRO A 84 15.22 24.41 -6.97
N GLU A 85 14.60 25.17 -6.07
CA GLU A 85 14.31 24.78 -4.69
C GLU A 85 13.33 23.59 -4.66
N ALA A 86 12.27 23.66 -5.45
CA ALA A 86 11.30 22.57 -5.56
C ALA A 86 11.93 21.32 -6.19
N LYS A 87 12.84 21.46 -7.14
CA LYS A 87 13.56 20.33 -7.73
C LYS A 87 14.45 19.61 -6.71
N ILE A 88 15.21 20.37 -5.91
CA ILE A 88 16.04 19.82 -4.84
C ILE A 88 15.17 19.12 -3.81
N PHE A 89 14.07 19.76 -3.39
CA PHE A 89 13.12 19.16 -2.48
C PHE A 89 12.54 17.88 -3.06
N THR A 90 12.17 17.85 -4.34
CA THR A 90 11.62 16.67 -5.02
C THR A 90 12.56 15.47 -4.95
N ILE A 91 13.87 15.68 -5.17
CA ILE A 91 14.86 14.60 -5.08
C ILE A 91 14.85 13.97 -3.69
N ILE A 92 14.91 14.79 -2.64
CA ILE A 92 14.90 14.31 -1.25
C ILE A 92 13.55 13.67 -0.92
N TYR A 93 12.46 14.28 -1.36
CA TYR A 93 11.10 13.85 -1.13
C TYR A 93 10.83 12.45 -1.72
N VAL A 94 11.23 12.23 -2.97
CA VAL A 94 11.02 10.95 -3.66
C VAL A 94 11.87 9.83 -3.04
N ILE A 95 13.13 10.10 -2.67
CA ILE A 95 13.99 9.11 -1.98
C ILE A 95 13.35 8.67 -0.66
N ASN A 96 12.87 9.62 0.15
CA ASN A 96 12.14 9.30 1.38
C ASN A 96 10.83 8.54 1.09
N GLY A 97 10.11 8.93 0.05
CA GLY A 97 8.88 8.30 -0.36
C GLY A 97 9.04 6.84 -0.74
N ILE A 98 10.10 6.49 -1.46
CA ILE A 98 10.41 5.10 -1.82
C ILE A 98 10.67 4.26 -0.56
N ALA A 99 11.42 4.78 0.41
CA ALA A 99 11.68 4.08 1.66
C ALA A 99 10.38 3.79 2.44
N ILE A 100 9.46 4.76 2.50
CA ILE A 100 8.15 4.61 3.14
C ILE A 100 7.27 3.60 2.40
N LEU A 101 7.30 3.64 1.06
CA LEU A 101 6.53 2.71 0.24
C LEU A 101 7.00 1.27 0.44
N LEU A 102 8.31 1.04 0.49
CA LEU A 102 8.89 -0.28 0.78
C LEU A 102 8.48 -0.77 2.18
N ALA A 103 8.54 0.10 3.19
CA ALA A 103 8.09 -0.22 4.54
C ALA A 103 6.60 -0.58 4.58
N LEU A 104 5.76 0.10 3.79
CA LEU A 104 4.34 -0.23 3.67
C LEU A 104 4.13 -1.60 3.01
N PHE A 105 4.87 -1.92 1.94
CA PHE A 105 4.81 -3.23 1.30
C PHE A 105 5.24 -4.36 2.23
N ASP A 106 6.28 -4.16 3.03
CA ASP A 106 6.73 -5.15 4.01
C ASP A 106 5.66 -5.42 5.08
N ARG A 107 4.94 -4.38 5.51
CA ARG A 107 3.82 -4.53 6.45
C ARG A 107 2.65 -5.29 5.84
N VAL A 108 2.28 -4.98 4.61
CA VAL A 108 1.22 -5.72 3.90
C VAL A 108 1.60 -7.19 3.69
N ARG A 109 2.87 -7.48 3.43
CA ARG A 109 3.38 -8.86 3.33
C ARG A 109 3.36 -9.59 4.66
N ALA A 110 3.72 -8.92 5.75
CA ALA A 110 3.76 -9.52 7.09
C ALA A 110 2.36 -9.94 7.61
N VAL A 111 1.30 -9.28 7.14
CA VAL A 111 -0.11 -9.60 7.50
C VAL A 111 -0.66 -10.77 6.68
N ARG A 112 0.04 -11.26 5.64
CA ARG A 112 -0.39 -12.47 4.91
C ARG A 112 -0.18 -13.70 5.78
N PRO A 113 -1.24 -14.49 6.08
CA PRO A 113 -1.05 -15.79 6.74
C PRO A 113 -0.15 -16.67 5.86
N ASN A 114 0.82 -17.34 6.49
CA ASN A 114 1.73 -18.27 5.85
C ASN A 114 0.95 -19.39 5.14
N TRP A 115 0.78 -19.27 3.84
CA TRP A 115 0.20 -20.31 2.98
C TRP A 115 1.12 -21.53 2.81
N THR A 116 2.36 -21.41 3.25
CA THR A 116 3.37 -22.48 3.09
C THR A 116 3.33 -23.55 4.17
N GLY A 117 2.52 -23.38 5.22
CA GLY A 117 2.42 -24.35 6.32
C GLY A 117 1.52 -25.57 6.04
N ASP A 118 0.55 -25.43 5.15
CA ASP A 118 -0.47 -26.48 4.96
C ASP A 118 -0.09 -27.53 3.91
N GLN A 119 0.86 -27.23 3.04
CA GLN A 119 1.31 -28.19 2.03
C GLN A 119 2.23 -29.27 2.59
N ALA A 120 2.96 -28.97 3.66
CA ALA A 120 3.86 -29.95 4.30
C ALA A 120 3.12 -31.02 5.13
N VAL A 121 1.85 -30.79 5.47
CA VAL A 121 1.03 -31.73 6.25
C VAL A 121 0.37 -32.77 5.35
N VAL A 122 0.05 -32.40 4.11
CA VAL A 122 -0.62 -33.31 3.15
C VAL A 122 0.36 -34.36 2.62
N GLU A 123 1.63 -34.01 2.43
CA GLU A 123 2.64 -34.92 1.88
C GLU A 123 3.09 -36.02 2.86
N LYS A 124 2.82 -35.85 4.15
CA LYS A 124 3.19 -36.81 5.21
C LYS A 124 2.17 -37.91 5.45
N HIS A 125 1.01 -37.87 4.80
CA HIS A 125 -0.04 -38.88 4.96
C HIS A 125 -0.08 -39.92 3.82
N ASP A 126 0.73 -39.77 2.79
CA ASP A 126 0.79 -40.68 1.63
C ASP A 126 2.02 -41.60 1.63
N GLU A 127 2.83 -41.65 2.71
CA GLU A 127 3.87 -42.65 2.98
C GLU A 127 3.41 -43.62 4.07
#